data_bc55ed59d4c7cd80cebb7897ce470887
#
_entry.id   bc55ed59d4c7cd80cebb7897ce470887
#
_cell.length_a   1.000
_cell.length_b   1.000
_cell.length_c   1.000
_cell.angle_alpha   90.00
_cell.angle_beta   90.00
_cell.angle_gamma   90.00
#
_symmetry.space_group_name_H-M   'P 1'
#
loop_
_entity.id
_entity.type
_entity.pdbx_description
1 polymer ?
#
loop_
_entity_poly.entity_id
_entity_poly.type
_entity_poly.pdbx_seq_one_letter_code
_entity_poly.pdbx_strand_id
1 'polypeptide(L)'
;MKYHKIIIRIFIFISLIPLNLKAISLEDAINIAKRYSKEGIIALKKFQQSDLSFTYYKTNNKPFCFLSTTPIQYSTDIIQRYSYSTDRTYFRKQNYLYSSTNLKIKQNVNFLGGYVFLDSDLRFYKSLGENRYKQFTTIPLRIGYSQDLIGYNDFKWQKRKETLVYSIAEKELLHNLEDITSIVTEKYIDVCLLQEELILAKLNLNNCDTLCIEAERKLKYGRSSKKDYMNLLLERSKANCMYKQTNINLLEAEAILKKYLNYPQDSILNVSMQSIINNINHYIEIPISSAIECALENSLKILNKENNIIDASQNLEVQKIKRYFNATINASIGVQQISETLKNGYKKPIDEQAISISLSLPIADFGRGKIKYSQAKKNLEIQILQAEKIKDDIREQVKQCVLNHRLKYSMITNAKEVYQLSNIVYDEIIIEHKLGRWNIVSLGNAISQRQSAIVEYYRTIKDYLVNYLKICNLTLFDFEKNKNICPPTEILH
;
A
#
# COMPACT_ATOMS: atom_id res chain seq x y z
N MET A 1 -12.77 -30.77 10.50
CA MET A 1 -12.97 -31.53 9.24
C MET A 1 -13.58 -30.75 8.07
N LYS A 2 -14.00 -29.47 8.22
CA LYS A 2 -14.52 -28.66 7.07
C LYS A 2 -13.45 -27.93 6.26
N TYR A 3 -12.27 -27.69 6.83
CA TYR A 3 -11.19 -26.94 6.15
C TYR A 3 -10.35 -27.78 5.17
N HIS A 4 -10.32 -29.10 5.30
CA HIS A 4 -9.58 -29.98 4.38
C HIS A 4 -10.23 -30.16 3.01
N LYS A 5 -11.55 -29.96 2.90
CA LYS A 5 -12.26 -30.07 1.61
C LYS A 5 -12.16 -28.81 0.73
N ILE A 6 -11.80 -27.66 1.32
CA ILE A 6 -11.63 -26.39 0.58
C ILE A 6 -10.26 -26.34 -0.08
N ILE A 7 -9.21 -26.86 0.58
CA ILE A 7 -7.84 -26.87 0.05
C ILE A 7 -7.71 -27.81 -1.16
N ILE A 8 -8.41 -28.95 -1.16
CA ILE A 8 -8.39 -29.90 -2.30
C ILE A 8 -9.15 -29.36 -3.52
N ARG A 9 -10.18 -28.54 -3.34
CA ARG A 9 -10.90 -27.90 -4.47
C ARG A 9 -10.11 -26.78 -5.13
N ILE A 10 -9.20 -26.10 -4.43
CA ILE A 10 -8.33 -25.06 -4.99
C ILE A 10 -7.19 -25.68 -5.83
N PHE A 11 -6.71 -26.88 -5.46
CA PHE A 11 -5.62 -27.54 -6.19
C PHE A 11 -6.07 -28.22 -7.50
N ILE A 12 -7.34 -28.57 -7.65
CA ILE A 12 -7.88 -29.22 -8.87
C ILE A 12 -8.26 -28.19 -9.95
N PHE A 13 -8.45 -26.91 -9.58
CA PHE A 13 -8.80 -25.87 -10.58
C PHE A 13 -7.58 -25.26 -11.31
N ILE A 14 -6.35 -25.59 -10.89
CA ILE A 14 -5.11 -25.09 -11.53
C ILE A 14 -4.69 -25.96 -12.74
N SER A 15 -5.27 -27.15 -12.95
CA SER A 15 -4.82 -28.11 -13.97
C SER A 15 -5.65 -28.17 -15.25
N LEU A 16 -6.62 -27.27 -15.47
CA LEU A 16 -7.48 -27.28 -16.67
C LEU A 16 -7.70 -25.87 -17.24
N ILE A 17 -6.60 -25.12 -17.43
CA ILE A 17 -6.63 -24.02 -18.41
C ILE A 17 -6.25 -24.70 -19.74
N PRO A 18 -7.17 -24.83 -20.72
CA PRO A 18 -6.79 -25.30 -22.04
C PRO A 18 -5.75 -24.30 -22.58
N LEU A 19 -4.59 -24.81 -22.98
CA LEU A 19 -3.58 -24.09 -23.74
C LEU A 19 -4.19 -23.66 -25.10
N ASN A 20 -5.12 -22.71 -25.06
CA ASN A 20 -5.49 -21.98 -26.23
C ASN A 20 -4.34 -21.05 -26.58
N LEU A 21 -3.71 -21.27 -27.70
CA LEU A 21 -2.69 -20.44 -28.36
C LEU A 21 -3.18 -19.02 -28.73
N LYS A 22 -4.14 -18.48 -27.99
CA LYS A 22 -4.66 -17.13 -28.19
C LYS A 22 -3.70 -16.13 -27.54
N ALA A 23 -3.26 -15.15 -28.30
CA ALA A 23 -2.44 -14.07 -27.76
C ALA A 23 -3.15 -13.44 -26.55
N ILE A 24 -2.42 -13.25 -25.45
CA ILE A 24 -2.93 -12.59 -24.26
C ILE A 24 -3.12 -11.13 -24.60
N SER A 25 -4.33 -10.61 -24.43
CA SER A 25 -4.58 -9.18 -24.62
C SER A 25 -3.96 -8.36 -23.48
N LEU A 26 -3.71 -7.07 -23.71
CA LEU A 26 -3.21 -6.17 -22.65
C LEU A 26 -4.20 -6.11 -21.47
N GLU A 27 -5.50 -6.09 -21.73
CA GLU A 27 -6.53 -6.05 -20.70
C GLU A 27 -6.54 -7.34 -19.84
N ASP A 28 -6.40 -8.52 -20.48
CA ASP A 28 -6.27 -9.78 -19.75
C ASP A 28 -5.00 -9.80 -18.89
N ALA A 29 -3.87 -9.33 -19.44
CA ALA A 29 -2.62 -9.25 -18.69
C ALA A 29 -2.74 -8.34 -17.45
N ILE A 30 -3.39 -7.19 -17.57
CA ILE A 30 -3.67 -6.27 -16.47
C ILE A 30 -4.56 -6.95 -15.41
N ASN A 31 -5.65 -7.59 -15.83
CA ASN A 31 -6.59 -8.26 -14.91
C ASN A 31 -5.91 -9.42 -14.16
N ILE A 32 -5.10 -10.22 -14.86
CA ILE A 32 -4.31 -11.30 -14.24
C ILE A 32 -3.34 -10.73 -13.22
N ALA A 33 -2.60 -9.68 -13.59
CA ALA A 33 -1.64 -9.07 -12.68
C ALA A 33 -2.29 -8.45 -11.44
N LYS A 34 -3.41 -7.73 -11.58
CA LYS A 34 -4.16 -7.18 -10.44
C LYS A 34 -4.59 -8.26 -9.45
N ARG A 35 -4.92 -9.47 -9.93
CA ARG A 35 -5.41 -10.58 -9.09
C ARG A 35 -4.31 -11.48 -8.53
N TYR A 36 -3.31 -11.79 -9.34
CA TYR A 36 -2.36 -12.88 -9.04
C TYR A 36 -0.91 -12.42 -8.87
N SER A 37 -0.55 -11.17 -9.19
CA SER A 37 0.78 -10.66 -8.88
C SER A 37 1.01 -10.57 -7.37
N LYS A 38 2.27 -10.67 -6.95
CA LYS A 38 2.62 -10.49 -5.54
C LYS A 38 2.27 -9.10 -5.05
N GLU A 39 2.46 -8.09 -5.89
CA GLU A 39 2.13 -6.70 -5.64
C GLU A 39 0.61 -6.50 -5.45
N GLY A 40 -0.23 -7.11 -6.30
CA GLY A 40 -1.69 -7.08 -6.18
C GLY A 40 -2.18 -7.75 -4.90
N ILE A 41 -1.63 -8.93 -4.58
CA ILE A 41 -1.97 -9.64 -3.34
C ILE A 41 -1.53 -8.82 -2.11
N ILE A 42 -0.35 -8.18 -2.14
CA ILE A 42 0.11 -7.32 -1.04
C ILE A 42 -0.82 -6.12 -0.87
N ALA A 43 -1.20 -5.44 -1.95
CA ALA A 43 -2.13 -4.31 -1.91
C ALA A 43 -3.47 -4.71 -1.27
N LEU A 44 -4.03 -5.85 -1.67
CA LEU A 44 -5.27 -6.40 -1.10
C LEU A 44 -5.12 -6.74 0.38
N LYS A 45 -4.00 -7.38 0.78
CA LYS A 45 -3.75 -7.73 2.19
C LYS A 45 -3.59 -6.51 3.08
N LYS A 46 -2.96 -5.43 2.60
CA LYS A 46 -2.88 -4.14 3.30
C LYS A 46 -4.27 -3.54 3.51
N PHE A 47 -5.11 -3.55 2.48
CA PHE A 47 -6.49 -3.09 2.61
C PHE A 47 -7.28 -3.93 3.62
N GLN A 48 -7.20 -5.26 3.55
CA GLN A 48 -7.83 -6.16 4.52
C GLN A 48 -7.35 -5.90 5.95
N GLN A 49 -6.06 -5.62 6.15
CA GLN A 49 -5.51 -5.23 7.45
C GLN A 49 -6.14 -3.93 7.97
N SER A 50 -6.29 -2.93 7.10
CA SER A 50 -6.92 -1.64 7.46
C SER A 50 -8.41 -1.80 7.77
N ASP A 51 -9.13 -2.64 7.03
CA ASP A 51 -10.53 -2.97 7.29
C ASP A 51 -10.71 -3.67 8.65
N LEU A 52 -9.83 -4.62 8.98
CA LEU A 52 -9.83 -5.24 10.30
C LEU A 52 -9.51 -4.21 11.40
N SER A 53 -8.62 -3.27 11.17
CA SER A 53 -8.31 -2.19 12.12
C SER A 53 -9.51 -1.27 12.35
N PHE A 54 -10.23 -0.93 11.30
CA PHE A 54 -11.45 -0.14 11.39
C PHE A 54 -12.58 -0.90 12.08
N THR A 55 -12.71 -2.19 11.80
CA THR A 55 -13.66 -3.09 12.49
C THR A 55 -13.30 -3.21 13.98
N TYR A 56 -12.01 -3.32 14.32
CA TYR A 56 -11.55 -3.29 15.71
C TYR A 56 -11.91 -1.97 16.39
N TYR A 57 -11.69 -0.83 15.74
CA TYR A 57 -12.13 0.48 16.26
C TYR A 57 -13.65 0.51 16.55
N LYS A 58 -14.48 0.04 15.60
CA LYS A 58 -15.94 -0.06 15.80
C LYS A 58 -16.28 -0.96 16.99
N THR A 59 -15.56 -2.08 17.12
CA THR A 59 -15.80 -3.06 18.18
C THR A 59 -15.33 -2.53 19.55
N ASN A 60 -14.27 -1.72 19.60
CA ASN A 60 -13.77 -1.10 20.83
C ASN A 60 -14.78 -0.10 21.45
N ASN A 61 -15.79 0.33 20.71
CA ASN A 61 -16.92 1.11 21.21
C ASN A 61 -18.05 0.25 21.83
N LYS A 62 -17.92 -1.09 21.83
CA LYS A 62 -18.87 -2.01 22.47
C LYS A 62 -18.41 -2.38 23.87
N PRO A 63 -19.32 -2.87 24.76
CA PRO A 63 -18.93 -3.38 26.05
C PRO A 63 -17.88 -4.48 25.93
N PHE A 64 -16.82 -4.38 26.70
CA PHE A 64 -15.76 -5.39 26.74
C PHE A 64 -15.71 -6.03 28.12
N CYS A 65 -15.87 -7.36 28.19
CA CYS A 65 -15.83 -8.13 29.41
C CYS A 65 -14.52 -8.91 29.49
N PHE A 66 -13.82 -8.79 30.61
CA PHE A 66 -12.57 -9.53 30.85
C PHE A 66 -12.48 -10.01 32.29
N LEU A 67 -11.86 -11.18 32.46
CA LEU A 67 -11.54 -11.79 33.72
C LEU A 67 -10.04 -11.65 33.99
N SER A 68 -9.67 -11.00 35.08
CA SER A 68 -8.29 -10.89 35.56
C SER A 68 -8.15 -11.74 36.81
N THR A 69 -7.11 -12.56 36.88
CA THR A 69 -6.85 -13.36 38.05
C THR A 69 -5.38 -13.37 38.42
N THR A 70 -5.11 -13.28 39.71
CA THR A 70 -3.80 -13.59 40.31
C THR A 70 -3.99 -14.86 41.13
N PRO A 71 -3.79 -16.06 40.55
CA PRO A 71 -4.12 -17.31 41.21
C PRO A 71 -3.40 -17.50 42.55
N ILE A 72 -2.10 -17.21 42.59
CA ILE A 72 -1.29 -17.33 43.80
C ILE A 72 -0.19 -16.27 43.77
N GLN A 73 -0.11 -15.51 44.84
CA GLN A 73 1.00 -14.63 45.12
C GLN A 73 1.48 -14.91 46.55
N TYR A 74 2.75 -15.31 46.70
CA TYR A 74 3.40 -15.42 48.01
C TYR A 74 4.30 -14.20 48.21
N SER A 75 4.14 -13.55 49.38
CA SER A 75 4.99 -12.44 49.78
C SER A 75 5.46 -12.59 51.20
N THR A 76 6.69 -12.11 51.44
CA THR A 76 7.29 -11.98 52.74
C THR A 76 7.64 -10.50 52.93
N ASP A 77 6.97 -9.83 53.86
CA ASP A 77 7.18 -8.42 54.14
C ASP A 77 7.56 -8.19 55.61
N ILE A 78 8.24 -7.13 55.89
CA ILE A 78 8.49 -6.67 57.24
C ILE A 78 7.51 -5.50 57.46
N ILE A 79 6.54 -5.71 58.37
CA ILE A 79 5.56 -4.70 58.71
C ILE A 79 5.82 -4.12 60.12
N GLN A 80 5.61 -2.84 60.25
CA GLN A 80 5.65 -2.14 61.50
C GLN A 80 4.29 -2.33 62.22
N ARG A 81 4.34 -2.78 63.48
CA ARG A 81 3.17 -2.95 64.33
C ARG A 81 3.37 -2.17 65.62
N TYR A 82 2.34 -1.44 66.00
CA TYR A 82 2.28 -0.78 67.32
C TYR A 82 1.56 -1.70 68.32
N SER A 83 2.15 -1.87 69.47
CA SER A 83 1.57 -2.64 70.61
C SER A 83 1.07 -1.71 71.68
N TYR A 84 -0.22 -1.68 71.88
CA TYR A 84 -0.86 -0.90 72.92
C TYR A 84 -0.49 -1.37 74.31
N SER A 85 -0.12 -2.62 74.53
CA SER A 85 0.24 -3.16 75.85
C SER A 85 1.62 -2.73 76.29
N THR A 86 2.56 -2.43 75.35
CA THR A 86 3.93 -2.04 75.68
C THR A 86 4.28 -0.61 75.25
N ASP A 87 3.34 0.10 74.61
CA ASP A 87 3.50 1.44 74.07
C ASP A 87 4.74 1.54 73.11
N ARG A 88 5.00 0.49 72.35
CA ARG A 88 6.17 0.41 71.45
C ARG A 88 5.80 -0.11 70.09
N THR A 89 6.56 0.36 69.13
CA THR A 89 6.49 -0.10 67.77
C THR A 89 7.57 -1.19 67.55
N TYR A 90 7.21 -2.30 66.95
CA TYR A 90 8.12 -3.36 66.57
C TYR A 90 7.95 -3.78 65.12
N PHE A 91 8.99 -4.28 64.52
CA PHE A 91 8.98 -4.83 63.19
C PHE A 91 8.78 -6.33 63.24
N ARG A 92 7.79 -6.78 62.45
CA ARG A 92 7.46 -8.18 62.39
C ARG A 92 7.52 -8.69 60.95
N LYS A 93 8.15 -9.82 60.70
CA LYS A 93 8.13 -10.54 59.46
C LYS A 93 6.73 -11.16 59.27
N GLN A 94 6.10 -10.82 58.16
CA GLN A 94 4.77 -11.34 57.81
C GLN A 94 4.87 -12.07 56.47
N ASN A 95 4.54 -13.37 56.47
CA ASN A 95 4.42 -14.20 55.28
C ASN A 95 2.94 -14.33 54.95
N TYR A 96 2.56 -14.14 53.72
CA TYR A 96 1.17 -14.29 53.29
C TYR A 96 1.01 -14.86 51.88
N LEU A 97 -0.10 -15.50 51.69
CA LEU A 97 -0.64 -15.91 50.39
C LEU A 97 -1.78 -14.96 50.04
N TYR A 98 -1.74 -14.45 48.82
CA TYR A 98 -2.77 -13.63 48.22
C TYR A 98 -3.25 -14.27 46.92
N SER A 99 -4.56 -14.23 46.68
CA SER A 99 -5.18 -14.59 45.43
C SER A 99 -6.29 -13.60 45.13
N SER A 100 -6.45 -13.23 43.86
CA SER A 100 -7.55 -12.35 43.45
C SER A 100 -8.11 -12.77 42.11
N THR A 101 -9.41 -12.54 41.94
CA THR A 101 -10.11 -12.73 40.69
C THR A 101 -11.09 -11.56 40.52
N ASN A 102 -10.96 -10.84 39.41
CA ASN A 102 -11.79 -9.69 39.07
C ASN A 102 -12.46 -9.90 37.72
N LEU A 103 -13.76 -9.86 37.66
CA LEU A 103 -14.56 -9.84 36.44
C LEU A 103 -14.97 -8.40 36.19
N LYS A 104 -14.57 -7.82 35.05
CA LYS A 104 -14.83 -6.43 34.72
C LYS A 104 -15.45 -6.28 33.33
N ILE A 105 -16.54 -5.54 33.27
CA ILE A 105 -17.15 -5.07 32.03
C ILE A 105 -16.86 -3.58 31.91
N LYS A 106 -16.27 -3.16 30.79
CA LYS A 106 -15.92 -1.77 30.49
C LYS A 106 -16.68 -1.29 29.27
N GLN A 107 -17.30 -0.12 29.32
CA GLN A 107 -17.98 0.54 28.21
C GLN A 107 -17.50 1.99 28.07
N ASN A 108 -16.99 2.34 26.90
CA ASN A 108 -16.60 3.70 26.59
C ASN A 108 -17.83 4.61 26.46
N VAL A 109 -17.72 5.83 26.99
CA VAL A 109 -18.76 6.87 26.92
C VAL A 109 -18.28 7.97 26.01
N ASN A 110 -18.56 7.83 24.71
CA ASN A 110 -17.96 8.64 23.65
C ASN A 110 -18.22 10.15 23.77
N PHE A 111 -19.34 10.56 24.37
CA PHE A 111 -19.65 11.99 24.49
C PHE A 111 -18.94 12.66 25.69
N LEU A 112 -18.62 11.90 26.76
CA LEU A 112 -17.93 12.41 27.94
C LEU A 112 -16.40 12.28 27.85
N GLY A 113 -15.90 11.29 27.09
CA GLY A 113 -14.46 11.05 26.97
C GLY A 113 -13.88 10.12 28.03
N GLY A 114 -14.73 9.48 28.87
CA GLY A 114 -14.36 8.49 29.86
C GLY A 114 -15.02 7.13 29.59
N TYR A 115 -15.01 6.26 30.59
CA TYR A 115 -15.66 4.95 30.51
C TYR A 115 -16.42 4.62 31.79
N VAL A 116 -17.54 3.93 31.63
CA VAL A 116 -18.29 3.27 32.69
C VAL A 116 -17.77 1.85 32.83
N PHE A 117 -17.66 1.38 34.05
CA PHE A 117 -17.32 0.00 34.33
C PHE A 117 -18.27 -0.63 35.33
N LEU A 118 -18.47 -1.94 35.17
CA LEU A 118 -19.11 -2.83 36.12
C LEU A 118 -18.10 -3.90 36.48
N ASP A 119 -17.79 -4.05 37.75
CA ASP A 119 -16.86 -5.10 38.17
C ASP A 119 -17.34 -5.88 39.38
N SER A 120 -16.85 -7.11 39.50
CA SER A 120 -16.98 -8.01 40.62
C SER A 120 -15.61 -8.52 40.99
N ASP A 121 -15.25 -8.45 42.29
CA ASP A 121 -13.92 -8.76 42.75
C ASP A 121 -13.99 -9.77 43.93
N LEU A 122 -13.15 -10.77 43.87
CA LEU A 122 -12.93 -11.76 44.91
C LEU A 122 -11.44 -11.80 45.26
N ARG A 123 -11.12 -11.49 46.53
CA ARG A 123 -9.75 -11.54 47.02
C ARG A 123 -9.68 -12.51 48.18
N PHE A 124 -8.66 -13.33 48.18
CA PHE A 124 -8.32 -14.23 49.27
C PHE A 124 -6.96 -13.84 49.80
N TYR A 125 -6.90 -13.69 51.12
CA TYR A 125 -5.68 -13.41 51.85
C TYR A 125 -5.52 -14.44 52.98
N LYS A 126 -4.31 -15.02 53.09
CA LYS A 126 -3.97 -15.97 54.17
C LYS A 126 -2.62 -15.57 54.78
N SER A 127 -2.61 -15.21 56.04
CA SER A 127 -1.37 -15.02 56.80
C SER A 127 -0.79 -16.38 57.22
N LEU A 128 0.50 -16.59 56.98
CA LEU A 128 1.25 -17.80 57.33
C LEU A 128 2.13 -17.63 58.54
N GLY A 129 2.17 -16.44 59.17
CA GLY A 129 2.94 -16.15 60.38
C GLY A 129 2.36 -16.76 61.65
N GLU A 130 2.83 -16.32 62.82
CA GLU A 130 2.37 -16.79 64.14
C GLU A 130 0.85 -16.59 64.34
N ASN A 131 0.31 -15.44 63.93
CA ASN A 131 -1.15 -15.20 63.90
C ASN A 131 -1.69 -15.61 62.53
N ARG A 132 -2.01 -16.90 62.39
CA ARG A 132 -2.61 -17.42 61.16
C ARG A 132 -4.07 -17.03 61.08
N TYR A 133 -4.42 -16.27 60.07
CA TYR A 133 -5.82 -15.99 59.72
C TYR A 133 -6.03 -16.05 58.21
N LYS A 134 -7.25 -16.26 57.79
CA LYS A 134 -7.68 -16.23 56.39
C LYS A 134 -8.80 -15.23 56.27
N GLN A 135 -8.83 -14.55 55.17
CA GLN A 135 -9.80 -13.50 54.91
C GLN A 135 -10.23 -13.58 53.44
N PHE A 136 -11.49 -13.51 53.21
CA PHE A 136 -12.08 -13.30 51.89
C PHE A 136 -12.65 -11.89 51.85
N THR A 137 -12.24 -11.10 50.84
CA THR A 137 -12.85 -9.81 50.52
C THR A 137 -13.63 -10.01 49.24
N THR A 138 -14.93 -9.81 49.28
CA THR A 138 -15.80 -9.93 48.13
C THR A 138 -16.42 -8.60 47.79
N ILE A 139 -16.39 -8.23 46.50
CA ILE A 139 -17.15 -7.11 45.96
C ILE A 139 -18.09 -7.74 44.93
N PRO A 140 -19.31 -8.13 45.37
CA PRO A 140 -20.27 -8.80 44.46
C PRO A 140 -20.61 -7.98 43.24
N LEU A 141 -20.77 -6.69 43.40
CA LEU A 141 -21.06 -5.75 42.32
C LEU A 141 -20.56 -4.35 42.66
N ARG A 142 -19.86 -3.73 41.69
CA ARG A 142 -19.48 -2.32 41.77
C ARG A 142 -19.63 -1.72 40.38
N ILE A 143 -20.29 -0.57 40.28
CA ILE A 143 -20.39 0.25 39.07
C ILE A 143 -19.61 1.54 39.26
N GLY A 144 -18.94 1.99 38.24
CA GLY A 144 -18.19 3.23 38.35
C GLY A 144 -17.97 3.89 36.98
N TYR A 145 -17.46 5.12 37.06
CA TYR A 145 -17.04 5.95 35.96
C TYR A 145 -15.60 6.40 36.17
N SER A 146 -14.81 6.38 35.09
CA SER A 146 -13.43 6.85 35.12
C SER A 146 -13.12 7.66 33.88
N GLN A 147 -12.41 8.77 34.06
CA GLN A 147 -11.91 9.64 33.01
C GLN A 147 -10.53 10.19 33.38
N ASP A 148 -9.53 9.97 32.50
CA ASP A 148 -8.12 10.30 32.82
C ASP A 148 -7.76 11.76 32.61
N LEU A 149 -8.47 12.48 31.73
CA LEU A 149 -8.24 13.91 31.50
C LEU A 149 -9.58 14.62 31.32
N ILE A 150 -9.98 15.34 32.37
CA ILE A 150 -11.22 16.11 32.32
C ILE A 150 -11.07 17.27 31.32
N GLY A 151 -12.11 17.46 30.51
CA GLY A 151 -12.11 18.50 29.45
C GLY A 151 -11.51 18.08 28.13
N TYR A 152 -11.00 16.84 28.02
CA TYR A 152 -10.53 16.24 26.78
C TYR A 152 -11.35 15.00 26.40
N ASN A 153 -11.68 14.87 25.13
CA ASN A 153 -12.43 13.73 24.61
C ASN A 153 -11.67 13.06 23.47
N ASP A 154 -10.95 11.97 23.81
CA ASP A 154 -10.16 11.19 22.88
C ASP A 154 -11.02 10.49 21.81
N PHE A 155 -12.22 10.01 22.20
CA PHE A 155 -13.11 9.30 21.27
C PHE A 155 -13.60 10.16 20.10
N LYS A 156 -13.75 11.47 20.32
CA LYS A 156 -14.09 12.43 19.26
C LYS A 156 -12.99 12.53 18.22
N TRP A 157 -11.73 12.55 18.66
CA TRP A 157 -10.57 12.59 17.77
C TRP A 157 -10.36 11.25 17.06
N GLN A 158 -10.45 10.14 17.78
CA GLN A 158 -10.39 8.80 17.20
C GLN A 158 -11.44 8.61 16.12
N LYS A 159 -12.69 9.03 16.33
CA LYS A 159 -13.74 8.94 15.29
C LYS A 159 -13.36 9.65 14.01
N ARG A 160 -12.79 10.84 14.09
CA ARG A 160 -12.35 11.60 12.90
C ARG A 160 -11.19 10.91 12.21
N LYS A 161 -10.20 10.49 12.97
CA LYS A 161 -8.98 9.86 12.49
C LYS A 161 -9.26 8.51 11.83
N GLU A 162 -9.94 7.61 12.51
CA GLU A 162 -10.18 6.24 12.01
C GLU A 162 -11.04 6.23 10.75
N THR A 163 -12.01 7.13 10.64
CA THR A 163 -12.80 7.28 9.41
C THR A 163 -11.94 7.75 8.23
N LEU A 164 -11.04 8.71 8.46
CA LEU A 164 -10.12 9.19 7.43
C LEU A 164 -9.08 8.13 7.06
N VAL A 165 -8.50 7.43 8.04
CA VAL A 165 -7.51 6.35 7.80
C VAL A 165 -8.13 5.23 6.97
N TYR A 166 -9.38 4.87 7.21
CA TYR A 166 -10.08 3.88 6.39
C TYR A 166 -10.26 4.37 4.94
N SER A 167 -10.68 5.61 4.74
CA SER A 167 -10.79 6.22 3.40
C SER A 167 -9.43 6.30 2.68
N ILE A 168 -8.35 6.58 3.41
CA ILE A 168 -6.97 6.54 2.87
C ILE A 168 -6.65 5.13 2.37
N ALA A 169 -6.97 4.10 3.16
CA ALA A 169 -6.68 2.71 2.79
C ALA A 169 -7.45 2.26 1.55
N GLU A 170 -8.71 2.68 1.38
CA GLU A 170 -9.50 2.43 0.15
C GLU A 170 -8.83 3.06 -1.08
N LYS A 171 -8.41 4.32 -0.98
CA LYS A 171 -7.72 5.01 -2.08
C LYS A 171 -6.32 4.45 -2.33
N GLU A 172 -5.59 4.04 -1.29
CA GLU A 172 -4.29 3.39 -1.42
C GLU A 172 -4.38 2.07 -2.20
N LEU A 173 -5.42 1.27 -1.98
CA LEU A 173 -5.67 0.08 -2.78
C LEU A 173 -5.83 0.43 -4.26
N LEU A 174 -6.63 1.46 -4.58
CA LEU A 174 -6.86 1.89 -5.97
C LEU A 174 -5.56 2.38 -6.62
N HIS A 175 -4.80 3.22 -5.95
CA HIS A 175 -3.51 3.70 -6.46
C HIS A 175 -2.54 2.55 -6.73
N ASN A 176 -2.43 1.58 -5.81
CA ASN A 176 -1.57 0.42 -6.00
C ASN A 176 -2.02 -0.45 -7.19
N LEU A 177 -3.33 -0.62 -7.42
CA LEU A 177 -3.85 -1.35 -8.57
C LEU A 177 -3.58 -0.61 -9.89
N GLU A 178 -3.64 0.72 -9.89
CA GLU A 178 -3.31 1.52 -11.08
C GLU A 178 -1.80 1.59 -11.34
N ASP A 179 -0.96 1.55 -10.31
CA ASP A 179 0.49 1.37 -10.46
C ASP A 179 0.82 0.04 -11.14
N ILE A 180 0.16 -1.05 -10.73
CA ILE A 180 0.29 -2.36 -11.37
C ILE A 180 -0.15 -2.29 -12.84
N THR A 181 -1.27 -1.61 -13.14
CA THR A 181 -1.74 -1.38 -14.51
C THR A 181 -0.67 -0.70 -15.36
N SER A 182 -0.06 0.36 -14.83
CA SER A 182 1.00 1.11 -15.53
C SER A 182 2.24 0.26 -15.79
N ILE A 183 2.72 -0.47 -14.77
CA ILE A 183 3.91 -1.33 -14.87
C ILE A 183 3.67 -2.47 -15.88
N VAL A 184 2.52 -3.14 -15.79
CA VAL A 184 2.21 -4.26 -16.70
C VAL A 184 2.06 -3.77 -18.13
N THR A 185 1.42 -2.62 -18.35
CA THR A 185 1.32 -2.01 -19.66
C THR A 185 2.69 -1.71 -20.26
N GLU A 186 3.59 -1.12 -19.46
CA GLU A 186 4.97 -0.85 -19.89
C GLU A 186 5.69 -2.14 -20.29
N LYS A 187 5.67 -3.17 -19.42
CA LYS A 187 6.37 -4.44 -19.68
C LYS A 187 5.76 -5.23 -20.84
N TYR A 188 4.44 -5.17 -21.01
CA TYR A 188 3.75 -5.79 -22.14
C TYR A 188 4.20 -5.17 -23.47
N ILE A 189 4.26 -3.84 -23.55
CA ILE A 189 4.69 -3.13 -24.76
C ILE A 189 6.19 -3.38 -25.03
N ASP A 190 7.02 -3.47 -23.99
CA ASP A 190 8.45 -3.82 -24.14
C ASP A 190 8.62 -5.21 -24.79
N VAL A 191 7.82 -6.20 -24.39
CA VAL A 191 7.84 -7.52 -25.04
C VAL A 191 7.36 -7.45 -26.49
N CYS A 192 6.28 -6.72 -26.77
CA CYS A 192 5.79 -6.53 -28.15
C CYS A 192 6.86 -5.88 -29.03
N LEU A 193 7.54 -4.84 -28.56
CA LEU A 193 8.62 -4.18 -29.29
C LEU A 193 9.75 -5.16 -29.60
N LEU A 194 10.22 -5.90 -28.60
CA LEU A 194 11.33 -6.84 -28.77
C LEU A 194 10.98 -8.02 -29.70
N GLN A 195 9.71 -8.46 -29.75
CA GLN A 195 9.24 -9.44 -30.74
C GLN A 195 9.34 -8.89 -32.14
N GLU A 196 8.91 -7.67 -32.40
CA GLU A 196 9.02 -7.02 -33.71
C GLU A 196 10.49 -6.77 -34.10
N GLU A 197 11.31 -6.29 -33.14
CA GLU A 197 12.75 -6.14 -33.39
C GLU A 197 13.43 -7.46 -33.73
N LEU A 198 13.04 -8.58 -33.11
CA LEU A 198 13.59 -9.90 -33.40
C LEU A 198 13.23 -10.35 -34.81
N ILE A 199 11.97 -10.12 -35.22
CA ILE A 199 11.51 -10.42 -36.57
C ILE A 199 12.35 -9.64 -37.60
N LEU A 200 12.55 -8.33 -37.40
CA LEU A 200 13.35 -7.46 -38.26
C LEU A 200 14.83 -7.87 -38.27
N ALA A 201 15.40 -8.18 -37.11
CA ALA A 201 16.80 -8.60 -37.01
C ALA A 201 17.05 -9.92 -37.74
N LYS A 202 16.10 -10.88 -37.65
CA LYS A 202 16.16 -12.14 -38.41
C LYS A 202 16.05 -11.91 -39.91
N LEU A 203 15.17 -11.04 -40.35
CA LEU A 203 14.98 -10.69 -41.74
C LEU A 203 16.23 -10.00 -42.31
N ASN A 204 16.83 -9.08 -41.55
CA ASN A 204 18.09 -8.43 -41.91
C ASN A 204 19.24 -9.44 -42.04
N LEU A 205 19.36 -10.37 -41.07
CA LEU A 205 20.39 -11.43 -41.17
C LEU A 205 20.24 -12.28 -42.42
N ASN A 206 19.01 -12.74 -42.73
CA ASN A 206 18.72 -13.50 -43.92
C ASN A 206 19.04 -12.72 -45.21
N ASN A 207 18.72 -11.43 -45.27
CA ASN A 207 19.08 -10.57 -46.39
C ASN A 207 20.60 -10.43 -46.54
N CYS A 208 21.33 -10.19 -45.42
CA CYS A 208 22.80 -10.14 -45.46
C CYS A 208 23.42 -11.46 -45.91
N ASP A 209 22.87 -12.62 -45.48
CA ASP A 209 23.32 -13.94 -45.95
C ASP A 209 23.18 -14.08 -47.48
N THR A 210 22.01 -13.70 -48.02
CA THR A 210 21.74 -13.74 -49.47
C THR A 210 22.71 -12.84 -50.25
N LEU A 211 22.91 -11.60 -49.75
CA LEU A 211 23.82 -10.62 -50.35
C LEU A 211 25.28 -11.10 -50.33
N CYS A 212 25.72 -11.76 -49.26
CA CYS A 212 27.06 -12.34 -49.18
C CYS A 212 27.28 -13.45 -50.20
N ILE A 213 26.29 -14.34 -50.40
CA ILE A 213 26.36 -15.41 -51.39
C ILE A 213 26.43 -14.83 -52.82
N GLU A 214 25.64 -13.81 -53.13
CA GLU A 214 25.68 -13.12 -54.42
C GLU A 214 27.00 -12.39 -54.64
N ALA A 215 27.54 -11.71 -53.66
CA ALA A 215 28.79 -10.99 -53.74
C ALA A 215 29.99 -11.94 -53.91
N GLU A 216 29.98 -13.10 -53.26
CA GLU A 216 30.99 -14.14 -53.44
C GLU A 216 31.01 -14.65 -54.87
N ARG A 217 29.82 -14.92 -55.47
CA ARG A 217 29.71 -15.31 -56.90
C ARG A 217 30.26 -14.20 -57.80
N LYS A 218 29.84 -12.94 -57.62
CA LYS A 218 30.32 -11.81 -58.43
C LYS A 218 31.83 -11.59 -58.29
N LEU A 219 32.41 -11.81 -57.11
CA LEU A 219 33.84 -11.76 -56.89
C LEU A 219 34.60 -12.85 -57.69
N LYS A 220 34.09 -14.10 -57.68
CA LYS A 220 34.68 -15.22 -58.47
C LYS A 220 34.69 -14.95 -59.98
N TYR A 221 33.72 -14.19 -60.47
CA TYR A 221 33.64 -13.77 -61.89
C TYR A 221 34.30 -12.41 -62.17
N GLY A 222 35.03 -11.83 -61.19
CA GLY A 222 35.71 -10.55 -61.39
C GLY A 222 34.78 -9.32 -61.50
N ARG A 223 33.49 -9.46 -61.14
CA ARG A 223 32.43 -8.42 -61.25
C ARG A 223 32.17 -7.64 -59.98
N SER A 224 32.89 -7.89 -58.88
CA SER A 224 32.79 -7.18 -57.60
C SER A 224 34.19 -6.99 -56.99
N SER A 225 34.37 -5.94 -56.17
CA SER A 225 35.62 -5.71 -55.47
C SER A 225 35.73 -6.58 -54.19
N LYS A 226 36.97 -6.97 -53.86
CA LYS A 226 37.25 -7.68 -52.60
C LYS A 226 36.81 -6.85 -51.39
N LYS A 227 36.91 -5.52 -51.46
CA LYS A 227 36.50 -4.55 -50.43
C LYS A 227 34.98 -4.65 -50.16
N ASP A 228 34.17 -4.73 -51.22
CA ASP A 228 32.73 -4.80 -51.12
C ASP A 228 32.28 -6.12 -50.46
N TYR A 229 32.90 -7.23 -50.86
CA TYR A 229 32.64 -8.53 -50.24
C TYR A 229 33.00 -8.51 -48.73
N MET A 230 34.16 -7.93 -48.34
CA MET A 230 34.55 -7.85 -46.94
C MET A 230 33.61 -6.96 -46.11
N ASN A 231 33.11 -5.87 -46.69
CA ASN A 231 32.12 -5.02 -46.05
C ASN A 231 30.78 -5.75 -45.83
N LEU A 232 30.33 -6.58 -46.77
CA LEU A 232 29.13 -7.41 -46.59
C LEU A 232 29.32 -8.46 -45.49
N LEU A 233 30.48 -9.10 -45.42
CA LEU A 233 30.79 -10.00 -44.30
C LEU A 233 30.77 -9.28 -42.94
N LEU A 234 31.23 -8.03 -42.88
CA LEU A 234 31.15 -7.18 -41.67
C LEU A 234 29.69 -6.91 -41.29
N GLU A 235 28.87 -6.48 -42.28
CA GLU A 235 27.44 -6.21 -42.00
C GLU A 235 26.69 -7.50 -41.62
N ARG A 236 26.96 -8.64 -42.23
CA ARG A 236 26.44 -9.95 -41.83
C ARG A 236 26.79 -10.29 -40.37
N SER A 237 28.05 -10.05 -39.97
CA SER A 237 28.52 -10.29 -38.59
C SER A 237 27.79 -9.41 -37.61
N LYS A 238 27.61 -8.11 -37.92
CA LYS A 238 26.80 -7.17 -37.11
C LYS A 238 25.35 -7.63 -36.99
N ALA A 239 24.71 -8.00 -38.10
CA ALA A 239 23.33 -8.48 -38.12
C ALA A 239 23.15 -9.75 -37.26
N ASN A 240 24.12 -10.70 -37.31
CA ASN A 240 24.09 -11.89 -36.46
C ASN A 240 24.24 -11.56 -34.96
N CYS A 241 25.15 -10.65 -34.62
CA CYS A 241 25.27 -10.15 -33.24
C CYS A 241 23.97 -9.49 -32.75
N MET A 242 23.37 -8.66 -33.60
CA MET A 242 22.10 -7.99 -33.27
C MET A 242 20.96 -8.98 -33.06
N TYR A 243 20.81 -9.94 -33.96
CA TYR A 243 19.79 -11.00 -33.78
C TYR A 243 19.94 -11.76 -32.45
N LYS A 244 21.17 -12.17 -32.12
CA LYS A 244 21.44 -12.85 -30.86
C LYS A 244 21.15 -11.97 -29.63
N GLN A 245 21.56 -10.71 -29.67
CA GLN A 245 21.31 -9.76 -28.57
C GLN A 245 19.83 -9.48 -28.38
N THR A 246 19.09 -9.24 -29.45
CA THR A 246 17.63 -9.00 -29.39
C THR A 246 16.89 -10.24 -28.86
N ASN A 247 17.35 -11.45 -29.25
CA ASN A 247 16.75 -12.68 -28.73
C ASN A 247 16.96 -12.83 -27.21
N ILE A 248 18.14 -12.46 -26.68
CA ILE A 248 18.39 -12.47 -25.23
C ILE A 248 17.52 -11.43 -24.53
N ASN A 249 17.46 -10.21 -25.06
CA ASN A 249 16.65 -9.13 -24.50
C ASN A 249 15.16 -9.52 -24.45
N LEU A 250 14.66 -10.22 -25.49
CA LEU A 250 13.28 -10.70 -25.51
C LEU A 250 13.03 -11.72 -24.42
N LEU A 251 13.92 -12.70 -24.24
CA LEU A 251 13.79 -13.71 -23.17
C LEU A 251 13.78 -13.06 -21.78
N GLU A 252 14.62 -12.07 -21.56
CA GLU A 252 14.64 -11.30 -20.30
C GLU A 252 13.35 -10.51 -20.08
N ALA A 253 12.84 -9.81 -21.11
CA ALA A 253 11.59 -9.05 -21.01
C ALA A 253 10.38 -9.97 -20.78
N GLU A 254 10.33 -11.12 -21.47
CA GLU A 254 9.28 -12.13 -21.23
C GLU A 254 9.34 -12.68 -19.80
N ALA A 255 10.53 -12.98 -19.28
CA ALA A 255 10.70 -13.46 -17.91
C ALA A 255 10.20 -12.43 -16.87
N ILE A 256 10.46 -11.14 -17.13
CA ILE A 256 9.97 -10.04 -16.27
C ILE A 256 8.43 -9.97 -16.33
N LEU A 257 7.84 -9.99 -17.52
CA LEU A 257 6.38 -9.93 -17.67
C LEU A 257 5.71 -11.15 -17.02
N LYS A 258 6.22 -12.37 -17.25
CA LYS A 258 5.74 -13.60 -16.61
C LYS A 258 5.76 -13.52 -15.09
N LYS A 259 6.77 -12.87 -14.50
CA LYS A 259 6.84 -12.65 -13.06
C LYS A 259 5.65 -11.81 -12.54
N TYR A 260 5.29 -10.73 -13.25
CA TYR A 260 4.13 -9.90 -12.89
C TYR A 260 2.80 -10.61 -13.11
N LEU A 261 2.72 -11.49 -14.14
CA LEU A 261 1.53 -12.29 -14.40
C LEU A 261 1.43 -13.54 -13.50
N ASN A 262 2.45 -13.83 -12.70
CA ASN A 262 2.60 -15.06 -11.92
C ASN A 262 2.47 -16.32 -12.78
N TYR A 263 3.02 -16.27 -14.02
CA TYR A 263 3.07 -17.40 -14.95
C TYR A 263 4.32 -18.25 -14.76
N PRO A 264 4.25 -19.57 -15.03
CA PRO A 264 5.43 -20.42 -15.09
C PRO A 264 6.44 -19.89 -16.11
N GLN A 265 7.73 -19.94 -15.79
CA GLN A 265 8.78 -19.43 -16.68
C GLN A 265 8.84 -20.18 -18.03
N ASP A 266 8.50 -21.47 -18.03
CA ASP A 266 8.52 -22.32 -19.24
C ASP A 266 7.28 -22.13 -20.15
N SER A 267 6.32 -21.31 -19.77
CA SER A 267 5.12 -21.03 -20.58
C SER A 267 5.48 -20.16 -21.80
N ILE A 268 4.82 -20.41 -22.93
CA ILE A 268 4.94 -19.56 -24.12
C ILE A 268 4.04 -18.34 -23.93
N LEU A 269 4.62 -17.15 -24.08
CA LEU A 269 3.90 -15.89 -23.97
C LEU A 269 3.69 -15.30 -25.37
N ASN A 270 2.46 -15.34 -25.88
CA ASN A 270 2.07 -14.66 -27.09
C ASN A 270 1.42 -13.32 -26.75
N VAL A 271 2.02 -12.22 -27.18
CA VAL A 271 1.49 -10.86 -27.04
C VAL A 271 1.32 -10.21 -28.40
N SER A 272 0.42 -9.23 -28.54
CA SER A 272 0.17 -8.57 -29.81
C SER A 272 -0.02 -7.07 -29.63
N MET A 273 0.73 -6.27 -30.37
CA MET A 273 0.62 -4.82 -30.40
C MET A 273 -0.57 -4.33 -31.22
N GLN A 274 -1.11 -5.15 -32.13
CA GLN A 274 -2.15 -4.74 -33.08
C GLN A 274 -3.41 -4.21 -32.39
N SER A 275 -3.84 -4.85 -31.31
CA SER A 275 -5.00 -4.41 -30.53
C SER A 275 -4.78 -3.03 -29.88
N ILE A 276 -3.56 -2.77 -29.42
CA ILE A 276 -3.18 -1.49 -28.80
C ILE A 276 -3.18 -0.38 -29.86
N ILE A 277 -2.55 -0.63 -31.03
CA ILE A 277 -2.47 0.36 -32.11
C ILE A 277 -3.87 0.72 -32.61
N ASN A 278 -4.78 -0.25 -32.72
CA ASN A 278 -6.16 0.00 -33.15
C ASN A 278 -6.95 0.86 -32.17
N ASN A 279 -6.67 0.78 -30.87
CA ASN A 279 -7.35 1.54 -29.84
C ASN A 279 -6.83 2.99 -29.69
N ILE A 280 -5.59 3.29 -30.12
CA ILE A 280 -4.96 4.64 -30.00
C ILE A 280 -5.43 5.61 -31.10
N ASN A 281 -6.32 5.22 -32.01
CA ASN A 281 -6.73 6.06 -33.14
C ASN A 281 -7.49 7.34 -32.75
N HIS A 282 -7.89 7.50 -31.50
CA HIS A 282 -8.59 8.69 -31.00
C HIS A 282 -7.81 9.39 -29.88
N TYR A 283 -7.70 10.71 -30.01
CA TYR A 283 -7.16 11.54 -28.94
C TYR A 283 -8.15 11.64 -27.78
N ILE A 284 -7.72 11.31 -26.58
CA ILE A 284 -8.53 11.48 -25.37
C ILE A 284 -8.29 12.90 -24.85
N GLU A 285 -9.30 13.75 -25.01
CA GLU A 285 -9.22 15.12 -24.48
C GLU A 285 -9.42 15.10 -22.96
N ILE A 286 -8.45 15.66 -22.24
CA ILE A 286 -8.48 15.75 -20.78
C ILE A 286 -8.56 17.22 -20.39
N PRO A 287 -9.72 17.68 -19.82
CA PRO A 287 -9.85 19.03 -19.31
C PRO A 287 -8.96 19.23 -18.08
N ILE A 288 -8.05 20.21 -18.12
CA ILE A 288 -7.07 20.45 -17.05
C ILE A 288 -7.77 20.76 -15.71
N SER A 289 -8.85 21.58 -15.73
CA SER A 289 -9.62 21.92 -14.53
C SER A 289 -10.20 20.71 -13.83
N SER A 290 -10.90 19.86 -14.59
CA SER A 290 -11.50 18.63 -14.06
C SER A 290 -10.46 17.65 -13.56
N ALA A 291 -9.34 17.49 -14.27
CA ALA A 291 -8.25 16.64 -13.82
C ALA A 291 -7.62 17.13 -12.49
N ILE A 292 -7.47 18.46 -12.32
CA ILE A 292 -6.99 19.04 -11.07
C ILE A 292 -7.98 18.79 -9.92
N GLU A 293 -9.28 19.01 -10.13
CA GLU A 293 -10.30 18.78 -9.11
C GLU A 293 -10.31 17.33 -8.65
N CYS A 294 -10.36 16.36 -9.57
CA CYS A 294 -10.30 14.95 -9.26
C CYS A 294 -9.00 14.57 -8.52
N ALA A 295 -7.85 15.12 -8.93
CA ALA A 295 -6.58 14.82 -8.29
C ALA A 295 -6.48 15.38 -6.87
N LEU A 296 -7.01 16.58 -6.62
CA LEU A 296 -7.04 17.17 -5.28
C LEU A 296 -7.94 16.35 -4.32
N GLU A 297 -9.07 15.85 -4.81
CA GLU A 297 -10.01 15.03 -4.03
C GLU A 297 -9.45 13.64 -3.72
N ASN A 298 -8.68 13.06 -4.66
CA ASN A 298 -8.26 11.67 -4.57
C ASN A 298 -6.81 11.48 -4.11
N SER A 299 -6.03 12.56 -3.94
CA SER A 299 -4.62 12.48 -3.61
C SER A 299 -4.36 11.92 -2.20
N LEU A 300 -3.65 10.79 -2.13
CA LEU A 300 -3.15 10.21 -0.89
C LEU A 300 -2.25 11.18 -0.11
N LYS A 301 -1.47 12.02 -0.81
CA LYS A 301 -0.57 12.99 -0.16
C LYS A 301 -1.37 14.04 0.62
N ILE A 302 -2.50 14.50 0.08
CA ILE A 302 -3.39 15.45 0.76
C ILE A 302 -4.06 14.78 1.95
N LEU A 303 -4.66 13.61 1.75
CA LEU A 303 -5.36 12.88 2.81
C LEU A 303 -4.44 12.52 3.99
N ASN A 304 -3.21 12.10 3.71
CA ASN A 304 -2.20 11.86 4.75
C ASN A 304 -1.84 13.16 5.50
N LYS A 305 -1.80 14.31 4.82
CA LYS A 305 -1.59 15.59 5.50
C LYS A 305 -2.79 16.04 6.33
N GLU A 306 -3.99 15.76 5.87
CA GLU A 306 -5.22 15.98 6.66
C GLU A 306 -5.20 15.13 7.94
N ASN A 307 -4.75 13.87 7.86
CA ASN A 307 -4.55 13.03 9.03
C ASN A 307 -3.51 13.64 10.00
N ASN A 308 -2.38 14.13 9.49
CA ASN A 308 -1.36 14.80 10.30
C ASN A 308 -1.87 16.11 10.93
N ILE A 309 -2.75 16.86 10.25
CA ILE A 309 -3.42 18.06 10.78
C ILE A 309 -4.36 17.66 11.93
N ILE A 310 -5.09 16.56 11.80
CA ILE A 310 -5.93 16.03 12.88
C ILE A 310 -5.07 15.69 14.10
N ASP A 311 -3.95 14.96 13.92
CA ASP A 311 -3.02 14.60 15.00
C ASP A 311 -2.39 15.84 15.67
N ALA A 312 -1.98 16.83 14.89
CA ALA A 312 -1.44 18.09 15.40
C ALA A 312 -2.49 18.91 16.16
N SER A 313 -3.74 18.93 15.67
CA SER A 313 -4.87 19.61 16.33
C SER A 313 -5.24 18.94 17.65
N GLN A 314 -5.28 17.60 17.67
CA GLN A 314 -5.48 16.80 18.86
C GLN A 314 -4.41 17.09 19.91
N ASN A 315 -3.14 17.06 19.52
CA ASN A 315 -2.03 17.37 20.42
C ASN A 315 -2.10 18.81 20.95
N LEU A 316 -2.48 19.78 20.13
CA LEU A 316 -2.67 21.16 20.56
C LEU A 316 -3.75 21.27 21.65
N GLU A 317 -4.89 20.59 21.49
CA GLU A 317 -5.96 20.54 22.48
C GLU A 317 -5.48 19.92 23.80
N VAL A 318 -4.76 18.81 23.73
CA VAL A 318 -4.17 18.16 24.92
C VAL A 318 -3.18 19.08 25.61
N GLN A 319 -2.26 19.75 24.90
CA GLN A 319 -1.29 20.65 25.49
C GLN A 319 -1.94 21.91 26.06
N LYS A 320 -3.04 22.39 25.47
CA LYS A 320 -3.84 23.50 25.97
C LYS A 320 -4.40 23.20 27.34
N ILE A 321 -4.94 21.99 27.55
CA ILE A 321 -5.52 21.57 28.84
C ILE A 321 -4.40 21.33 29.87
N LYS A 322 -3.41 20.49 29.51
CA LYS A 322 -2.30 20.10 30.41
C LYS A 322 -1.44 21.26 30.85
N ARG A 323 -1.48 22.40 30.17
CA ARG A 323 -0.78 23.61 30.56
C ARG A 323 -1.29 24.19 31.90
N TYR A 324 -2.58 24.02 32.17
CA TYR A 324 -3.22 24.58 33.35
C TYR A 324 -3.35 23.54 34.47
N PHE A 325 -3.83 22.34 34.12
CA PHE A 325 -4.00 21.26 35.08
C PHE A 325 -4.11 19.91 34.41
N ASN A 326 -3.89 18.86 35.19
CA ASN A 326 -4.26 17.50 34.80
C ASN A 326 -5.23 16.99 35.88
N ALA A 327 -6.47 16.72 35.50
CA ALA A 327 -7.49 16.26 36.40
C ALA A 327 -8.06 14.93 35.95
N THR A 328 -8.10 13.97 36.89
CA THR A 328 -8.72 12.65 36.68
C THR A 328 -9.91 12.52 37.62
N ILE A 329 -10.95 11.85 37.18
CA ILE A 329 -12.10 11.49 37.99
C ILE A 329 -12.30 10.00 38.00
N ASN A 330 -12.49 9.44 39.21
CA ASN A 330 -12.93 8.07 39.44
C ASN A 330 -14.05 8.09 40.43
N ALA A 331 -15.20 7.62 40.05
CA ALA A 331 -16.37 7.50 40.91
C ALA A 331 -16.90 6.08 40.84
N SER A 332 -17.16 5.47 41.97
CA SER A 332 -17.76 4.13 42.01
C SER A 332 -18.69 3.96 43.20
N ILE A 333 -19.69 3.15 43.02
CA ILE A 333 -20.62 2.71 44.07
C ILE A 333 -20.78 1.18 43.91
N GLY A 334 -20.81 0.50 45.05
CA GLY A 334 -20.90 -0.95 45.07
C GLY A 334 -21.22 -1.47 46.44
N VAL A 335 -21.01 -2.74 46.62
CA VAL A 335 -21.18 -3.42 47.89
C VAL A 335 -19.99 -4.34 48.12
N GLN A 336 -19.49 -4.37 49.37
CA GLN A 336 -18.36 -5.23 49.75
C GLN A 336 -18.60 -5.95 51.05
N GLN A 337 -17.94 -7.08 51.23
CA GLN A 337 -17.93 -7.80 52.50
C GLN A 337 -16.55 -8.42 52.75
N ILE A 338 -16.15 -8.42 54.01
CA ILE A 338 -14.97 -9.09 54.49
C ILE A 338 -15.39 -10.19 55.43
N SER A 339 -14.89 -11.41 55.23
CA SER A 339 -15.24 -12.55 56.08
C SER A 339 -14.14 -13.62 56.10
N GLU A 340 -14.17 -14.50 57.07
CA GLU A 340 -13.27 -15.66 57.18
C GLU A 340 -13.62 -16.81 56.27
N THR A 341 -14.83 -16.86 55.76
CA THR A 341 -15.33 -17.94 54.84
C THR A 341 -15.94 -17.34 53.59
N LEU A 342 -15.71 -17.96 52.44
CA LEU A 342 -16.26 -17.51 51.16
C LEU A 342 -17.80 -17.36 51.18
N LYS A 343 -18.50 -18.32 51.81
CA LYS A 343 -19.96 -18.27 51.89
C LYS A 343 -20.48 -17.04 52.65
N ASN A 344 -19.81 -16.65 53.70
CA ASN A 344 -20.21 -15.46 54.49
C ASN A 344 -19.81 -14.14 53.80
N GLY A 345 -18.81 -14.18 52.91
CA GLY A 345 -18.41 -13.05 52.08
C GLY A 345 -19.50 -12.51 51.17
N TYR A 346 -20.55 -13.31 50.87
CA TYR A 346 -21.69 -12.86 50.07
C TYR A 346 -22.97 -12.61 50.91
N LYS A 347 -22.88 -12.75 52.24
CA LYS A 347 -24.01 -12.48 53.14
C LYS A 347 -23.85 -11.08 53.76
N LYS A 348 -24.94 -10.32 53.72
CA LYS A 348 -24.98 -8.97 54.32
C LYS A 348 -23.83 -8.06 53.88
N PRO A 349 -23.67 -7.86 52.55
CA PRO A 349 -22.67 -6.92 52.09
C PRO A 349 -22.96 -5.50 52.57
N ILE A 350 -21.92 -4.69 52.79
CA ILE A 350 -21.96 -3.30 53.22
C ILE A 350 -21.77 -2.43 51.99
N ASP A 351 -22.45 -1.29 51.98
CA ASP A 351 -22.30 -0.31 50.89
C ASP A 351 -20.86 0.24 50.84
N GLU A 352 -20.32 0.29 49.63
CA GLU A 352 -19.04 0.88 49.30
C GLU A 352 -19.29 2.04 48.32
N GLN A 353 -18.84 3.22 48.71
CA GLN A 353 -18.89 4.39 47.83
C GLN A 353 -17.52 5.04 47.79
N ALA A 354 -17.02 5.33 46.61
CA ALA A 354 -15.73 6.00 46.44
C ALA A 354 -15.84 7.03 45.32
N ILE A 355 -15.51 8.25 45.65
CA ILE A 355 -15.36 9.36 44.70
C ILE A 355 -13.98 9.92 44.89
N SER A 356 -13.16 9.89 43.85
CA SER A 356 -11.82 10.44 43.83
C SER A 356 -11.67 11.39 42.66
N ILE A 357 -11.38 12.61 42.94
CA ILE A 357 -10.98 13.63 41.95
C ILE A 357 -9.54 13.98 42.27
N SER A 358 -8.63 13.57 41.38
CA SER A 358 -7.22 13.90 41.48
C SER A 358 -6.93 15.08 40.57
N LEU A 359 -6.36 16.14 41.18
CA LEU A 359 -5.98 17.36 40.46
C LEU A 359 -4.49 17.58 40.64
N SER A 360 -3.78 17.63 39.51
CA SER A 360 -2.35 17.96 39.47
C SER A 360 -2.16 19.29 38.76
N LEU A 361 -1.63 20.27 39.52
CA LEU A 361 -1.37 21.62 39.02
C LEU A 361 0.14 21.88 39.05
N PRO A 362 0.72 22.36 37.97
CA PRO A 362 2.11 22.78 37.96
C PRO A 362 2.23 24.13 38.71
N ILE A 363 2.77 24.10 39.92
CA ILE A 363 2.94 25.33 40.74
C ILE A 363 4.12 26.17 40.23
N ALA A 364 5.22 25.51 39.84
CA ALA A 364 6.41 26.14 39.27
C ALA A 364 6.93 25.30 38.11
N ASP A 365 6.52 25.60 36.89
CA ASP A 365 6.93 24.86 35.66
C ASP A 365 7.96 25.65 34.83
N PHE A 366 8.36 26.84 35.28
CA PHE A 366 9.30 27.72 34.56
C PHE A 366 8.92 27.98 33.10
N GLY A 367 7.62 27.98 32.82
CA GLY A 367 7.06 28.20 31.45
C GLY A 367 7.01 27.00 30.56
N ARG A 368 7.32 25.78 31.03
CA ARG A 368 7.31 24.53 30.23
C ARG A 368 5.95 24.28 29.54
N GLY A 369 4.84 24.49 30.25
CA GLY A 369 3.50 24.33 29.70
C GLY A 369 3.23 25.32 28.56
N LYS A 370 3.64 26.58 28.72
CA LYS A 370 3.55 27.62 27.69
C LYS A 370 4.39 27.25 26.46
N ILE A 371 5.60 26.78 26.69
CA ILE A 371 6.51 26.36 25.59
C ILE A 371 5.93 25.18 24.84
N LYS A 372 5.47 24.12 25.50
CA LYS A 372 4.84 22.95 24.88
C LYS A 372 3.60 23.31 24.06
N TYR A 373 2.75 24.20 24.62
CA TYR A 373 1.59 24.69 23.87
C TYR A 373 2.00 25.50 22.64
N SER A 374 2.98 26.39 22.74
CA SER A 374 3.48 27.16 21.61
C SER A 374 4.13 26.27 20.56
N GLN A 375 4.87 25.25 20.99
CA GLN A 375 5.44 24.24 20.08
C GLN A 375 4.35 23.46 19.34
N ALA A 376 3.31 23.01 20.04
CA ALA A 376 2.17 22.32 19.40
C ALA A 376 1.43 23.21 18.41
N LYS A 377 1.26 24.52 18.76
CA LYS A 377 0.68 25.51 17.86
C LYS A 377 1.50 25.70 16.59
N LYS A 378 2.83 25.85 16.73
CA LYS A 378 3.73 25.97 15.58
C LYS A 378 3.75 24.71 14.73
N ASN A 379 3.67 23.52 15.33
CA ASN A 379 3.56 22.28 14.60
C ASN A 379 2.28 22.22 13.75
N LEU A 380 1.14 22.64 14.31
CA LEU A 380 -0.12 22.70 13.55
C LEU A 380 0.00 23.68 12.36
N GLU A 381 0.54 24.88 12.58
CA GLU A 381 0.79 25.86 11.51
C GLU A 381 1.67 25.27 10.40
N ILE A 382 2.73 24.53 10.76
CA ILE A 382 3.62 23.85 9.81
C ILE A 382 2.84 22.80 8.99
N GLN A 383 2.00 21.97 9.64
CA GLN A 383 1.22 20.95 8.92
C GLN A 383 0.24 21.58 7.91
N ILE A 384 -0.40 22.71 8.27
CA ILE A 384 -1.32 23.44 7.38
C ILE A 384 -0.57 23.99 6.17
N LEU A 385 0.56 24.69 6.38
CA LEU A 385 1.37 25.22 5.28
C LEU A 385 1.92 24.11 4.37
N GLN A 386 2.31 22.97 4.93
CA GLN A 386 2.73 21.81 4.14
C GLN A 386 1.59 21.22 3.31
N ALA A 387 0.35 21.22 3.83
CA ALA A 387 -0.80 20.77 3.07
C ALA A 387 -1.13 21.71 1.90
N GLU A 388 -1.03 23.02 2.10
CA GLU A 388 -1.20 24.01 1.02
C GLU A 388 -0.14 23.82 -0.08
N LYS A 389 1.13 23.70 0.31
CA LYS A 389 2.22 23.43 -0.63
C LYS A 389 1.97 22.16 -1.45
N ILE A 390 1.53 21.07 -0.82
CA ILE A 390 1.23 19.81 -1.53
C ILE A 390 0.09 20.01 -2.54
N LYS A 391 -0.93 20.81 -2.20
CA LYS A 391 -2.02 21.12 -3.14
C LYS A 391 -1.49 21.85 -4.37
N ASP A 392 -0.59 22.80 -4.21
CA ASP A 392 0.03 23.52 -5.32
C ASP A 392 0.94 22.61 -6.16
N ASP A 393 1.75 21.77 -5.52
CA ASP A 393 2.61 20.79 -6.19
C ASP A 393 1.76 19.80 -7.05
N ILE A 394 0.60 19.37 -6.55
CA ILE A 394 -0.31 18.48 -7.29
C ILE A 394 -0.94 19.21 -8.47
N ARG A 395 -1.38 20.46 -8.32
CA ARG A 395 -1.93 21.25 -9.43
C ARG A 395 -0.94 21.35 -10.58
N GLU A 396 0.31 21.68 -10.26
CA GLU A 396 1.36 21.79 -11.27
C GLU A 396 1.70 20.43 -11.88
N GLN A 397 1.81 19.37 -11.07
CA GLN A 397 2.07 18.01 -11.55
C GLN A 397 1.00 17.53 -12.52
N VAL A 398 -0.28 17.73 -12.21
CA VAL A 398 -1.41 17.32 -13.09
C VAL A 398 -1.38 18.11 -14.38
N LYS A 399 -1.19 19.43 -14.31
CA LYS A 399 -1.09 20.30 -15.48
C LYS A 399 0.02 19.84 -16.43
N GLN A 400 1.21 19.56 -15.89
CA GLN A 400 2.33 19.04 -16.67
C GLN A 400 2.04 17.69 -17.30
N CYS A 401 1.40 16.75 -16.55
CA CYS A 401 1.02 15.45 -17.08
C CYS A 401 0.02 15.57 -18.24
N VAL A 402 -0.99 16.45 -18.14
CA VAL A 402 -1.98 16.66 -19.21
C VAL A 402 -1.34 17.31 -20.44
N LEU A 403 -0.47 18.31 -20.27
CA LEU A 403 0.25 18.93 -21.39
C LEU A 403 1.18 17.90 -22.08
N ASN A 404 1.89 17.07 -21.30
CA ASN A 404 2.72 16.00 -21.85
C ASN A 404 1.88 14.96 -22.59
N HIS A 405 0.68 14.62 -22.11
CA HIS A 405 -0.23 13.70 -22.79
C HIS A 405 -0.60 14.21 -24.19
N ARG A 406 -0.94 15.48 -24.30
CA ARG A 406 -1.22 16.14 -25.59
C ARG A 406 -0.01 16.11 -26.53
N LEU A 407 1.16 16.44 -26.02
CA LEU A 407 2.41 16.41 -26.79
C LEU A 407 2.74 14.99 -27.29
N LYS A 408 2.63 13.99 -26.41
CA LYS A 408 2.94 12.59 -26.76
C LYS A 408 1.99 12.06 -27.86
N TYR A 409 0.72 12.42 -27.84
CA TYR A 409 -0.20 12.05 -28.92
C TYR A 409 0.24 12.64 -30.28
N SER A 410 0.61 13.92 -30.34
CA SER A 410 1.08 14.51 -31.60
C SER A 410 2.36 13.85 -32.11
N MET A 411 3.23 13.36 -31.20
CA MET A 411 4.46 12.63 -31.57
C MET A 411 4.18 11.25 -32.18
N ILE A 412 3.07 10.58 -31.83
CA ILE A 412 2.71 9.26 -32.39
C ILE A 412 2.56 9.35 -33.93
N THR A 413 1.86 10.36 -34.42
CA THR A 413 1.61 10.56 -35.85
C THR A 413 2.93 10.71 -36.60
N ASN A 414 3.82 11.58 -36.09
CA ASN A 414 5.14 11.80 -36.68
C ASN A 414 6.01 10.54 -36.64
N ALA A 415 6.05 9.84 -35.51
CA ALA A 415 6.85 8.61 -35.37
C ALA A 415 6.32 7.50 -36.30
N LYS A 416 4.99 7.40 -36.52
CA LYS A 416 4.39 6.48 -37.47
C LYS A 416 4.81 6.79 -38.91
N GLU A 417 4.77 8.06 -39.30
CA GLU A 417 5.21 8.50 -40.63
C GLU A 417 6.69 8.17 -40.85
N VAL A 418 7.56 8.50 -39.91
CA VAL A 418 9.00 8.18 -39.98
C VAL A 418 9.21 6.67 -40.11
N TYR A 419 8.48 5.85 -39.37
CA TYR A 419 8.54 4.39 -39.48
C TYR A 419 8.11 3.91 -40.87
N GLN A 420 6.99 4.44 -41.41
CA GLN A 420 6.52 4.06 -42.76
C GLN A 420 7.52 4.44 -43.84
N LEU A 421 8.05 5.67 -43.80
CA LEU A 421 9.07 6.15 -44.76
C LEU A 421 10.35 5.33 -44.65
N SER A 422 10.79 4.96 -43.47
CA SER A 422 12.00 4.15 -43.26
C SER A 422 11.87 2.74 -43.87
N ASN A 423 10.65 2.16 -43.82
CA ASN A 423 10.38 0.89 -44.52
C ASN A 423 10.47 1.02 -46.06
N ILE A 424 9.87 2.09 -46.61
CA ILE A 424 9.92 2.36 -48.05
C ILE A 424 11.36 2.55 -48.51
N VAL A 425 12.16 3.37 -47.80
CA VAL A 425 13.58 3.60 -48.11
C VAL A 425 14.39 2.30 -48.07
N TYR A 426 14.13 1.45 -47.07
CA TYR A 426 14.79 0.15 -46.96
C TYR A 426 14.44 -0.76 -48.14
N ASP A 427 13.17 -0.86 -48.51
CA ASP A 427 12.71 -1.71 -49.62
C ASP A 427 13.26 -1.22 -50.96
N GLU A 428 13.30 0.07 -51.23
CA GLU A 428 13.93 0.68 -52.41
C GLU A 428 15.41 0.35 -52.51
N ILE A 429 16.16 0.44 -51.42
CA ILE A 429 17.60 0.09 -51.40
C ILE A 429 17.81 -1.40 -51.71
N ILE A 430 16.93 -2.28 -51.23
CA ILE A 430 17.00 -3.71 -51.58
C ILE A 430 16.72 -3.93 -53.07
N ILE A 431 15.79 -3.18 -53.70
CA ILE A 431 15.49 -3.23 -55.12
C ILE A 431 16.70 -2.72 -55.94
N GLU A 432 17.27 -1.55 -55.57
CA GLU A 432 18.46 -1.02 -56.24
C GLU A 432 19.65 -1.99 -56.20
N HIS A 433 19.82 -2.67 -55.05
CA HIS A 433 20.82 -3.72 -54.94
C HIS A 433 20.61 -4.84 -55.97
N LYS A 434 19.39 -5.32 -56.15
CA LYS A 434 19.06 -6.37 -57.15
C LYS A 434 19.33 -5.90 -58.55
N LEU A 435 19.18 -4.60 -58.86
CA LEU A 435 19.47 -3.97 -60.14
C LEU A 435 20.97 -3.68 -60.38
N GLY A 436 21.83 -3.98 -59.39
CA GLY A 436 23.28 -3.76 -59.51
C GLY A 436 23.75 -2.30 -59.24
N ARG A 437 22.87 -1.42 -58.79
CA ARG A 437 23.11 -0.02 -58.46
C ARG A 437 23.25 0.22 -56.97
N TRP A 438 24.14 -0.47 -56.31
CA TRP A 438 24.12 -0.53 -54.85
C TRP A 438 25.37 0.12 -54.17
N ASN A 439 25.12 0.60 -52.95
CA ASN A 439 26.18 1.05 -52.06
C ASN A 439 25.93 0.40 -50.65
N ILE A 440 26.90 -0.37 -50.15
CA ILE A 440 26.82 -1.07 -48.87
C ILE A 440 26.59 -0.12 -47.72
N VAL A 441 27.16 1.11 -47.75
CA VAL A 441 26.96 2.11 -46.71
C VAL A 441 25.49 2.53 -46.66
N SER A 442 24.85 2.68 -47.84
CA SER A 442 23.42 3.03 -47.90
C SER A 442 22.54 1.91 -47.29
N LEU A 443 22.88 0.65 -47.51
CA LEU A 443 22.17 -0.48 -46.90
C LEU A 443 22.32 -0.50 -45.37
N GLY A 444 23.54 -0.35 -44.84
CA GLY A 444 23.79 -0.29 -43.40
C GLY A 444 23.04 0.86 -42.74
N ASN A 445 23.02 2.04 -43.37
CA ASN A 445 22.28 3.19 -42.89
C ASN A 445 20.75 2.96 -42.88
N ALA A 446 20.21 2.37 -43.96
CA ALA A 446 18.77 2.08 -44.05
C ALA A 446 18.32 1.03 -43.01
N ILE A 447 19.11 0.01 -42.74
CA ILE A 447 18.87 -0.96 -41.66
C ILE A 447 18.82 -0.23 -40.31
N SER A 448 19.82 0.59 -40.02
CA SER A 448 19.90 1.34 -38.76
C SER A 448 18.73 2.32 -38.60
N GLN A 449 18.38 3.06 -39.67
CA GLN A 449 17.26 4.03 -39.64
C GLN A 449 15.92 3.29 -39.44
N ARG A 450 15.67 2.19 -40.15
CA ARG A 450 14.46 1.38 -39.98
C ARG A 450 14.32 0.85 -38.54
N GLN A 451 15.43 0.35 -37.97
CA GLN A 451 15.46 -0.15 -36.61
C GLN A 451 15.16 0.97 -35.61
N SER A 452 15.82 2.12 -35.74
CA SER A 452 15.58 3.26 -34.85
C SER A 452 14.16 3.79 -34.97
N ALA A 453 13.59 3.80 -36.18
CA ALA A 453 12.23 4.28 -36.44
C ALA A 453 11.16 3.39 -35.75
N ILE A 454 11.30 2.07 -35.81
CA ILE A 454 10.33 1.17 -35.14
C ILE A 454 10.44 1.29 -33.63
N VAL A 455 11.65 1.33 -33.07
CA VAL A 455 11.87 1.52 -31.62
C VAL A 455 11.24 2.82 -31.16
N GLU A 456 11.43 3.92 -31.88
CA GLU A 456 10.88 5.23 -31.50
C GLU A 456 9.36 5.26 -31.63
N TYR A 457 8.78 4.63 -32.66
CA TYR A 457 7.32 4.52 -32.80
C TYR A 457 6.68 3.78 -31.63
N TYR A 458 7.18 2.60 -31.27
CA TYR A 458 6.65 1.82 -30.14
C TYR A 458 6.91 2.50 -28.79
N ARG A 459 8.07 3.16 -28.63
CA ARG A 459 8.39 3.96 -27.44
C ARG A 459 7.41 5.12 -27.27
N THR A 460 7.11 5.82 -28.36
CA THR A 460 6.16 6.96 -28.31
C THR A 460 4.75 6.49 -27.92
N ILE A 461 4.30 5.33 -28.43
CA ILE A 461 3.04 4.71 -28.02
C ILE A 461 3.07 4.35 -26.53
N LYS A 462 4.13 3.68 -26.09
CA LYS A 462 4.32 3.34 -24.67
C LYS A 462 4.24 4.59 -23.77
N ASP A 463 5.00 5.61 -24.11
CA ASP A 463 5.06 6.86 -23.37
C ASP A 463 3.69 7.55 -23.28
N TYR A 464 2.91 7.54 -24.36
CA TYR A 464 1.55 8.07 -24.38
C TYR A 464 0.63 7.33 -23.41
N LEU A 465 0.60 5.99 -23.49
CA LEU A 465 -0.24 5.15 -22.65
C LEU A 465 0.17 5.23 -21.17
N VAL A 466 1.46 5.14 -20.89
CA VAL A 466 1.98 5.25 -19.51
C VAL A 466 1.66 6.63 -18.91
N ASN A 467 1.76 7.71 -19.72
CA ASN A 467 1.39 9.04 -19.25
C ASN A 467 -0.11 9.17 -19.01
N TYR A 468 -0.96 8.56 -19.85
CA TYR A 468 -2.40 8.49 -19.62
C TYR A 468 -2.72 7.75 -18.32
N LEU A 469 -2.15 6.56 -18.10
CA LEU A 469 -2.33 5.78 -16.87
C LEU A 469 -1.82 6.53 -15.64
N LYS A 470 -0.75 7.32 -15.78
CA LYS A 470 -0.28 8.19 -14.69
C LYS A 470 -1.30 9.26 -14.33
N ILE A 471 -2.00 9.85 -15.33
CA ILE A 471 -3.09 10.80 -15.07
C ILE A 471 -4.25 10.08 -14.38
N CYS A 472 -4.65 8.90 -14.85
CA CYS A 472 -5.68 8.07 -14.22
C CYS A 472 -5.32 7.72 -12.77
N ASN A 473 -4.08 7.38 -12.50
CA ASN A 473 -3.60 7.12 -11.14
C ASN A 473 -3.65 8.38 -10.26
N LEU A 474 -3.20 9.55 -10.77
CA LEU A 474 -3.24 10.79 -10.00
C LEU A 474 -4.66 11.27 -9.68
N THR A 475 -5.61 11.00 -10.57
CA THR A 475 -7.00 11.49 -10.48
C THR A 475 -7.98 10.45 -9.93
N LEU A 476 -7.63 9.16 -10.00
CA LEU A 476 -8.52 8.01 -9.84
C LEU A 476 -9.77 8.11 -10.74
N PHE A 477 -9.62 8.73 -11.91
CA PHE A 477 -10.67 8.91 -12.90
C PHE A 477 -10.20 8.45 -14.27
N ASP A 478 -11.02 7.65 -14.94
CA ASP A 478 -10.81 7.19 -16.31
C ASP A 478 -11.51 8.17 -17.28
N PHE A 479 -10.72 9.01 -17.95
CA PHE A 479 -11.23 10.05 -18.87
C PHE A 479 -11.75 9.47 -20.19
N GLU A 480 -11.30 8.28 -20.59
CA GLU A 480 -11.81 7.59 -21.77
C GLU A 480 -13.22 7.05 -21.53
N LYS A 481 -13.44 6.42 -20.38
CA LYS A 481 -14.74 5.83 -19.99
C LYS A 481 -15.63 6.81 -19.24
N ASN A 482 -15.13 8.01 -18.93
CA ASN A 482 -15.78 9.07 -18.16
C ASN A 482 -16.39 8.57 -16.83
N LYS A 483 -15.59 7.85 -16.04
CA LYS A 483 -16.02 7.26 -14.77
C LYS A 483 -14.90 7.22 -13.73
N ASN A 484 -15.29 7.23 -12.45
CA ASN A 484 -14.38 6.99 -11.34
C ASN A 484 -13.83 5.55 -11.40
N ILE A 485 -12.55 5.40 -11.09
CA ILE A 485 -11.90 4.09 -10.96
C ILE A 485 -12.36 3.48 -9.64
N CYS A 486 -13.04 2.34 -9.73
CA CYS A 486 -13.52 1.58 -8.58
C CYS A 486 -12.76 0.24 -8.48
N PRO A 487 -12.56 -0.29 -7.28
CA PRO A 487 -11.96 -1.61 -7.14
C PRO A 487 -12.89 -2.65 -7.79
N PRO A 488 -12.35 -3.64 -8.49
CA PRO A 488 -13.14 -4.74 -9.04
C PRO A 488 -13.88 -5.45 -7.89
N THR A 489 -15.19 -5.56 -7.98
CA THR A 489 -16.05 -6.20 -6.95
C THR A 489 -15.62 -7.64 -6.63
N GLU A 490 -14.98 -8.32 -7.57
CA GLU A 490 -14.47 -9.68 -7.44
C GLU A 490 -13.16 -9.79 -6.65
N ILE A 491 -12.46 -8.68 -6.39
CA ILE A 491 -11.21 -8.66 -5.60
C ILE A 491 -11.51 -8.44 -4.12
N LEU A 492 -12.67 -7.88 -3.77
CA LEU A 492 -13.06 -7.56 -2.40
C LEU A 492 -13.70 -8.74 -1.64
N HIS A 493 -14.05 -9.82 -2.33
CA HIS A 493 -14.60 -11.07 -1.81
C HIS A 493 -13.62 -12.24 -1.95
#